data_46a4429411918118c3c763c73a75077c
#
_entry.id   46a4429411918118c3c763c73a75077c
#
_cell.length_a   1.000
_cell.length_b   1.000
_cell.length_c   1.000
_cell.angle_alpha   90.00
_cell.angle_beta   90.00
_cell.angle_gamma   90.00
#
_symmetry.space_group_name_H-M   'P 1'
#
loop_
_entity.id
_entity.type
_entity.pdbx_description
1 polymer ?
#
loop_
_entity_poly.entity_id
_entity_poly.type
_entity_poly.pdbx_seq_one_letter_code
_entity_poly.pdbx_strand_id
1 'polypeptide(L)'
;MKKIVVLVVSLVTFLVAAGAMAAEPVRIGALFAVTGPAAFLGEPEKNTLEMLVKETNAKGGVAGRKVELVVYDTQGDVTKAVQLANKLIKNDKVSVIVGPSTTGETMAVIPVAEKEKVPLISCAAGVKITEPVKSWVFKTPANDHVAAEKILIHAAKLKQKNLAIITVSDGFGSSGREQLKALAGKKGFRIVSDEVYGPKDTDMTAQLTKIKAGKPDAIICWGTNPGPAIIARNVKQLGIKTPLYMSHGVASKKFIELAGADAAEGIMLPAGKLTIFDKLQKNDPQAKLLRDYDQAYRRGYGVEASTFGGYAYDAFLLISSALKRGASPVQLRDGIEQAKRLVSISGIFTMSPADHNGLDLSAFEMVRIAKGDWELVK
;
A
#
# COMPACT_ATOMS: atom_id res chain seq x y z
N MET A 1 26.43 -84.63 -28.93
CA MET A 1 26.97 -83.23 -29.04
C MET A 1 25.79 -82.31 -29.07
N LYS A 2 25.45 -81.66 -27.88
CA LYS A 2 24.30 -80.74 -27.76
C LYS A 2 24.86 -79.35 -27.87
N LYS A 3 24.44 -78.53 -28.84
CA LYS A 3 24.76 -77.16 -29.00
C LYS A 3 23.86 -76.31 -28.07
N ILE A 4 24.42 -75.66 -27.12
CA ILE A 4 23.71 -74.68 -26.25
C ILE A 4 23.73 -73.33 -26.99
N VAL A 5 22.54 -72.85 -27.36
CA VAL A 5 22.35 -71.51 -27.89
C VAL A 5 22.12 -70.60 -26.70
N VAL A 6 23.05 -69.66 -26.42
CA VAL A 6 22.89 -68.61 -25.41
C VAL A 6 22.19 -67.47 -26.10
N LEU A 7 20.94 -67.18 -25.68
CA LEU A 7 20.15 -66.03 -26.10
C LEU A 7 20.52 -64.85 -25.18
N VAL A 8 21.29 -63.91 -25.69
CA VAL A 8 21.55 -62.61 -24.97
C VAL A 8 20.38 -61.65 -25.21
N VAL A 9 19.53 -61.48 -24.23
CA VAL A 9 18.46 -60.48 -24.27
C VAL A 9 19.04 -59.18 -23.80
N SER A 10 19.35 -58.25 -24.73
CA SER A 10 19.72 -56.87 -24.41
C SER A 10 18.49 -56.09 -23.99
N LEU A 11 18.36 -55.85 -22.69
CA LEU A 11 17.34 -54.96 -22.13
C LEU A 11 17.79 -53.49 -22.33
N VAL A 12 17.31 -52.89 -23.42
CA VAL A 12 17.48 -51.46 -23.67
C VAL A 12 16.47 -50.72 -22.79
N THR A 13 16.93 -50.26 -21.64
CA THR A 13 16.19 -49.34 -20.79
C THR A 13 16.16 -47.95 -21.45
N PHE A 14 15.06 -47.62 -22.12
CA PHE A 14 14.74 -46.27 -22.55
C PHE A 14 14.48 -45.44 -21.28
N LEU A 15 15.49 -44.72 -20.78
CA LEU A 15 15.27 -43.61 -19.86
C LEU A 15 14.54 -42.52 -20.67
N VAL A 16 13.22 -42.49 -20.61
CA VAL A 16 12.43 -41.33 -20.98
C VAL A 16 12.73 -40.29 -19.90
N ALA A 17 13.75 -39.45 -20.14
CA ALA A 17 13.88 -38.21 -19.43
C ALA A 17 12.64 -37.37 -19.75
N ALA A 18 11.60 -37.52 -18.93
CA ALA A 18 10.51 -36.57 -18.88
C ALA A 18 11.15 -35.23 -18.49
N GLY A 19 11.61 -34.49 -19.49
CA GLY A 19 11.99 -33.09 -19.28
C GLY A 19 10.76 -32.42 -18.65
N ALA A 20 10.83 -32.13 -17.36
CA ALA A 20 9.83 -31.31 -16.72
C ALA A 20 9.79 -30.03 -17.52
N MET A 21 8.80 -29.88 -18.42
CA MET A 21 8.57 -28.60 -19.09
C MET A 21 8.39 -27.59 -17.98
N ALA A 22 9.36 -26.70 -17.83
CA ALA A 22 9.25 -25.61 -16.86
C ALA A 22 7.92 -24.91 -17.14
N ALA A 23 7.08 -24.82 -16.12
CA ALA A 23 5.80 -24.15 -16.27
C ALA A 23 6.03 -22.72 -16.78
N GLU A 24 5.21 -22.26 -17.72
CA GLU A 24 5.34 -20.91 -18.26
C GLU A 24 5.46 -19.85 -17.16
N PRO A 25 6.36 -18.87 -17.31
CA PRO A 25 6.52 -17.82 -16.32
C PRO A 25 5.23 -17.01 -16.16
N VAL A 26 4.99 -16.53 -14.96
CA VAL A 26 3.91 -15.55 -14.72
C VAL A 26 4.45 -14.16 -14.90
N ARG A 27 3.77 -13.34 -15.71
CA ARG A 27 4.14 -11.93 -15.92
C ARG A 27 3.33 -11.04 -15.01
N ILE A 28 4.04 -10.28 -14.15
CA ILE A 28 3.47 -9.26 -13.28
C ILE A 28 3.84 -7.90 -13.88
N GLY A 29 2.83 -7.08 -14.18
CA GLY A 29 3.01 -5.69 -14.51
C GLY A 29 3.01 -4.83 -13.25
N ALA A 30 3.78 -3.75 -13.24
CA ALA A 30 3.76 -2.79 -12.16
C ALA A 30 3.67 -1.35 -12.70
N LEU A 31 2.79 -0.57 -12.11
CA LEU A 31 2.59 0.85 -12.39
C LEU A 31 2.91 1.65 -11.14
N PHE A 32 4.08 2.25 -11.07
CA PHE A 32 4.48 2.99 -9.89
C PHE A 32 4.91 4.42 -10.24
N ALA A 33 4.64 5.35 -9.35
CA ALA A 33 5.15 6.72 -9.45
C ALA A 33 6.61 6.76 -8.95
N VAL A 34 7.53 6.16 -9.72
CA VAL A 34 8.94 6.00 -9.31
C VAL A 34 9.68 7.32 -9.27
N THR A 35 9.32 8.24 -10.17
CA THR A 35 9.87 9.61 -10.20
C THR A 35 8.75 10.64 -10.02
N GLY A 36 9.13 11.92 -9.88
CA GLY A 36 8.17 13.01 -9.67
C GLY A 36 7.73 13.21 -8.21
N PRO A 37 6.69 14.01 -7.96
CA PRO A 37 6.27 14.39 -6.61
C PRO A 37 5.84 13.23 -5.72
N ALA A 38 5.34 12.13 -6.31
CA ALA A 38 4.91 10.94 -5.60
C ALA A 38 5.98 9.84 -5.51
N ALA A 39 7.25 10.13 -5.83
CA ALA A 39 8.34 9.16 -5.82
C ALA A 39 8.54 8.48 -4.46
N PHE A 40 8.26 9.17 -3.35
CA PHE A 40 8.33 8.60 -2.01
C PHE A 40 7.34 7.43 -1.78
N LEU A 41 6.32 7.27 -2.64
CA LEU A 41 5.42 6.11 -2.70
C LEU A 41 5.99 5.04 -3.64
N GLY A 42 6.22 5.39 -4.90
CA GLY A 42 6.48 4.45 -5.97
C GLY A 42 7.90 3.87 -5.98
N GLU A 43 8.90 4.62 -5.53
CA GLU A 43 10.28 4.10 -5.44
C GLU A 43 10.38 2.92 -4.47
N PRO A 44 9.92 3.00 -3.20
CA PRO A 44 9.93 1.85 -2.31
C PRO A 44 9.01 0.70 -2.75
N GLU A 45 7.88 0.99 -3.44
CA GLU A 45 7.02 -0.04 -4.04
C GLU A 45 7.77 -0.85 -5.10
N LYS A 46 8.44 -0.16 -6.04
CA LYS A 46 9.28 -0.77 -7.08
C LYS A 46 10.40 -1.60 -6.45
N ASN A 47 11.19 -1.01 -5.58
CA ASN A 47 12.33 -1.66 -4.94
C ASN A 47 11.92 -2.94 -4.22
N THR A 48 10.80 -2.90 -3.48
CA THR A 48 10.27 -4.07 -2.78
C THR A 48 9.87 -5.17 -3.74
N LEU A 49 9.14 -4.83 -4.80
CA LEU A 49 8.66 -5.84 -5.75
C LEU A 49 9.82 -6.48 -6.53
N GLU A 50 10.81 -5.70 -6.95
CA GLU A 50 12.03 -6.20 -7.61
C GLU A 50 12.83 -7.14 -6.68
N MET A 51 13.00 -6.76 -5.40
CA MET A 51 13.68 -7.58 -4.39
C MET A 51 12.96 -8.93 -4.23
N LEU A 52 11.64 -8.91 -4.03
CA LEU A 52 10.85 -10.12 -3.81
C LEU A 52 10.87 -11.06 -5.03
N VAL A 53 10.76 -10.51 -6.22
CA VAL A 53 10.83 -11.30 -7.47
C VAL A 53 12.21 -11.95 -7.63
N LYS A 54 13.29 -11.19 -7.38
CA LYS A 54 14.65 -11.71 -7.42
C LYS A 54 14.87 -12.85 -6.42
N GLU A 55 14.48 -12.66 -5.17
CA GLU A 55 14.62 -13.67 -4.12
C GLU A 55 13.76 -14.91 -4.40
N THR A 56 12.55 -14.72 -4.90
CA THR A 56 11.63 -15.82 -5.24
C THR A 56 12.17 -16.65 -6.40
N ASN A 57 12.64 -15.99 -7.46
CA ASN A 57 13.21 -16.68 -8.61
C ASN A 57 14.50 -17.45 -8.26
N ALA A 58 15.31 -16.93 -7.34
CA ALA A 58 16.50 -17.63 -6.84
C ALA A 58 16.15 -18.92 -6.07
N LYS A 59 14.93 -19.00 -5.53
CA LYS A 59 14.39 -20.18 -4.82
C LYS A 59 13.55 -21.11 -5.73
N GLY A 60 13.57 -20.90 -7.04
CA GLY A 60 12.84 -21.73 -8.01
C GLY A 60 11.46 -21.19 -8.43
N GLY A 61 11.14 -19.94 -8.06
CA GLY A 61 9.89 -19.27 -8.43
C GLY A 61 8.72 -19.57 -7.49
N VAL A 62 7.50 -19.26 -7.92
CA VAL A 62 6.24 -19.56 -7.21
C VAL A 62 5.54 -20.73 -7.86
N ALA A 63 5.23 -21.78 -7.11
CA ALA A 63 4.59 -22.99 -7.62
C ALA A 63 5.31 -23.57 -8.86
N GLY A 64 6.65 -23.54 -8.87
CA GLY A 64 7.49 -24.04 -9.98
C GLY A 64 7.53 -23.10 -11.20
N ARG A 65 6.98 -21.90 -11.13
CA ARG A 65 6.97 -20.90 -12.19
C ARG A 65 7.92 -19.76 -11.87
N LYS A 66 8.72 -19.33 -12.81
CA LYS A 66 9.45 -18.05 -12.71
C LYS A 66 8.47 -16.89 -12.76
N VAL A 67 8.84 -15.81 -12.10
CA VAL A 67 8.10 -14.53 -12.15
C VAL A 67 8.88 -13.59 -13.07
N GLU A 68 8.23 -13.09 -14.10
CA GLU A 68 8.72 -11.99 -14.94
C GLU A 68 8.05 -10.69 -14.48
N LEU A 69 8.85 -9.66 -14.21
CA LEU A 69 8.36 -8.38 -13.74
C LEU A 69 8.59 -7.30 -14.79
N VAL A 70 7.53 -6.58 -15.15
CA VAL A 70 7.58 -5.41 -16.05
C VAL A 70 7.15 -4.18 -15.26
N VAL A 71 8.07 -3.25 -15.03
CA VAL A 71 7.81 -2.02 -14.25
C VAL A 71 7.77 -0.81 -15.16
N TYR A 72 6.74 0.00 -15.02
CA TYR A 72 6.63 1.31 -15.68
C TYR A 72 6.49 2.44 -14.67
N ASP A 73 7.25 3.51 -14.90
CA ASP A 73 7.17 4.74 -14.13
C ASP A 73 6.04 5.64 -14.66
N THR A 74 5.01 5.81 -13.84
CA THR A 74 3.86 6.66 -14.16
C THR A 74 4.10 8.14 -13.87
N GLN A 75 5.09 8.46 -13.04
CA GLN A 75 5.40 9.82 -12.56
C GLN A 75 4.25 10.46 -11.74
N GLY A 76 3.27 9.67 -11.32
CA GLY A 76 2.04 10.18 -10.68
C GLY A 76 1.06 10.81 -11.69
N ASP A 77 1.30 10.64 -12.99
CA ASP A 77 0.45 11.17 -14.05
C ASP A 77 -0.66 10.20 -14.42
N VAL A 78 -1.90 10.66 -14.29
CA VAL A 78 -3.12 9.86 -14.52
C VAL A 78 -3.21 9.38 -15.98
N THR A 79 -2.89 10.25 -16.94
CA THR A 79 -2.97 9.90 -18.37
C THR A 79 -1.93 8.87 -18.73
N LYS A 80 -0.70 9.05 -18.25
CA LYS A 80 0.40 8.13 -18.44
C LYS A 80 0.10 6.77 -17.81
N ALA A 81 -0.50 6.73 -16.63
CA ALA A 81 -0.89 5.49 -15.97
C ALA A 81 -1.87 4.66 -16.83
N VAL A 82 -2.86 5.30 -17.43
CA VAL A 82 -3.82 4.65 -18.35
C VAL A 82 -3.12 4.11 -19.61
N GLN A 83 -2.24 4.89 -20.21
CA GLN A 83 -1.47 4.47 -21.40
C GLN A 83 -0.60 3.25 -21.08
N LEU A 84 0.12 3.29 -19.96
CA LEU A 84 1.01 2.22 -19.52
C LEU A 84 0.25 0.97 -19.08
N ALA A 85 -0.93 1.10 -18.47
CA ALA A 85 -1.83 -0.03 -18.19
C ALA A 85 -2.22 -0.77 -19.46
N ASN A 86 -2.64 -0.04 -20.50
CA ASN A 86 -2.94 -0.63 -21.80
C ASN A 86 -1.71 -1.34 -22.41
N LYS A 87 -0.51 -0.75 -22.27
CA LYS A 87 0.75 -1.35 -22.76
C LYS A 87 1.06 -2.66 -22.03
N LEU A 88 0.99 -2.67 -20.69
CA LEU A 88 1.18 -3.89 -19.88
C LEU A 88 0.24 -5.02 -20.33
N ILE A 89 -1.03 -4.71 -20.55
CA ILE A 89 -2.03 -5.72 -20.90
C ILE A 89 -1.86 -6.19 -22.36
N LYS A 90 -1.79 -5.25 -23.31
CA LYS A 90 -1.89 -5.55 -24.74
C LYS A 90 -0.56 -5.97 -25.36
N ASN A 91 0.55 -5.38 -24.92
CA ASN A 91 1.87 -5.61 -25.50
C ASN A 91 2.66 -6.62 -24.63
N ASP A 92 2.74 -6.38 -23.32
CA ASP A 92 3.56 -7.18 -22.42
C ASP A 92 2.84 -8.44 -21.92
N LYS A 93 1.49 -8.53 -22.16
CA LYS A 93 0.66 -9.70 -21.82
C LYS A 93 0.78 -10.11 -20.36
N VAL A 94 0.71 -9.13 -19.44
CA VAL A 94 0.77 -9.42 -18.02
C VAL A 94 -0.48 -10.11 -17.51
N SER A 95 -0.33 -10.98 -16.52
CA SER A 95 -1.44 -11.72 -15.89
C SER A 95 -2.10 -10.94 -14.74
N VAL A 96 -1.41 -9.95 -14.19
CA VAL A 96 -1.85 -9.11 -13.06
C VAL A 96 -1.07 -7.80 -13.06
N ILE A 97 -1.68 -6.73 -12.57
CA ILE A 97 -1.05 -5.43 -12.39
C ILE A 97 -0.97 -5.08 -10.91
N VAL A 98 0.20 -4.68 -10.43
CA VAL A 98 0.44 -4.11 -9.09
C VAL A 98 0.58 -2.60 -9.20
N GLY A 99 -0.03 -1.86 -8.28
CA GLY A 99 -0.17 -0.41 -8.38
C GLY A 99 -1.50 -0.03 -9.04
N PRO A 100 -1.71 1.23 -9.45
CA PRO A 100 -0.83 2.39 -9.27
C PRO A 100 -0.59 2.81 -7.80
N SER A 101 0.39 3.73 -7.64
CA SER A 101 0.77 4.26 -6.32
C SER A 101 -0.25 5.25 -5.74
N THR A 102 -0.98 5.98 -6.59
CA THR A 102 -1.90 7.03 -6.14
C THR A 102 -3.37 6.69 -6.42
N THR A 103 -4.27 7.26 -5.61
CA THR A 103 -5.71 7.08 -5.78
C THR A 103 -6.20 7.60 -7.13
N GLY A 104 -5.71 8.75 -7.57
CA GLY A 104 -6.12 9.35 -8.85
C GLY A 104 -5.76 8.46 -10.03
N GLU A 105 -4.52 7.96 -10.09
CA GLU A 105 -4.07 7.02 -11.13
C GLU A 105 -4.87 5.71 -11.09
N THR A 106 -5.07 5.14 -9.89
CA THR A 106 -5.84 3.90 -9.73
C THR A 106 -7.25 4.06 -10.29
N MET A 107 -7.95 5.13 -9.89
CA MET A 107 -9.33 5.37 -10.37
C MET A 107 -9.42 5.46 -11.89
N ALA A 108 -8.41 6.01 -12.55
CA ALA A 108 -8.36 6.10 -14.01
C ALA A 108 -8.02 4.76 -14.70
N VAL A 109 -7.24 3.90 -14.04
CA VAL A 109 -6.84 2.58 -14.58
C VAL A 109 -7.93 1.52 -14.37
N ILE A 110 -8.80 1.66 -13.36
CA ILE A 110 -9.91 0.72 -13.08
C ILE A 110 -10.71 0.33 -14.33
N PRO A 111 -11.20 1.27 -15.18
CA PRO A 111 -11.98 0.90 -16.35
C PRO A 111 -11.21 0.00 -17.33
N VAL A 112 -9.88 0.16 -17.43
CA VAL A 112 -9.03 -0.67 -18.28
C VAL A 112 -8.96 -2.09 -17.71
N ALA A 113 -8.66 -2.24 -16.41
CA ALA A 113 -8.56 -3.52 -15.75
C ALA A 113 -9.88 -4.32 -15.81
N GLU A 114 -11.00 -3.67 -15.53
CA GLU A 114 -12.35 -4.27 -15.61
C GLU A 114 -12.69 -4.73 -17.04
N LYS A 115 -12.44 -3.88 -18.05
CA LYS A 115 -12.71 -4.19 -19.46
C LYS A 115 -11.87 -5.36 -19.96
N GLU A 116 -10.59 -5.33 -19.70
CA GLU A 116 -9.61 -6.32 -20.20
C GLU A 116 -9.56 -7.59 -19.30
N LYS A 117 -10.27 -7.58 -18.16
CA LYS A 117 -10.34 -8.69 -17.20
C LYS A 117 -8.96 -9.13 -16.69
N VAL A 118 -8.15 -8.15 -16.30
CA VAL A 118 -6.84 -8.36 -15.69
C VAL A 118 -6.89 -7.84 -14.26
N PRO A 119 -6.53 -8.66 -13.24
CA PRO A 119 -6.53 -8.20 -11.85
C PRO A 119 -5.62 -6.99 -11.65
N LEU A 120 -6.15 -5.97 -10.97
CA LEU A 120 -5.47 -4.76 -10.55
C LEU A 120 -5.37 -4.76 -9.02
N ILE A 121 -4.16 -4.78 -8.47
CA ILE A 121 -3.92 -4.70 -7.02
C ILE A 121 -3.29 -3.34 -6.73
N SER A 122 -4.14 -2.37 -6.39
CA SER A 122 -3.72 -1.00 -6.14
C SER A 122 -2.89 -0.86 -4.85
N CYS A 123 -1.88 0.00 -4.88
CA CYS A 123 -1.11 0.45 -3.72
C CYS A 123 -1.65 1.77 -3.12
N ALA A 124 -2.85 2.21 -3.54
CA ALA A 124 -3.49 3.43 -3.07
C ALA A 124 -4.68 3.17 -2.12
N ALA A 125 -4.97 4.11 -1.22
CA ALA A 125 -5.87 3.88 -0.08
C ALA A 125 -7.34 4.31 -0.30
N GLY A 126 -7.65 5.07 -1.36
CA GLY A 126 -8.99 5.62 -1.58
C GLY A 126 -10.12 4.58 -1.50
N VAL A 127 -11.19 4.92 -0.77
CA VAL A 127 -12.33 4.00 -0.54
C VAL A 127 -12.99 3.57 -1.83
N LYS A 128 -13.18 4.51 -2.76
CA LYS A 128 -13.86 4.25 -4.06
C LYS A 128 -13.10 3.28 -4.98
N ILE A 129 -11.88 2.89 -4.65
CA ILE A 129 -11.13 1.87 -5.38
C ILE A 129 -11.85 0.52 -5.27
N THR A 130 -12.27 0.14 -4.07
CA THR A 130 -12.91 -1.15 -3.79
C THR A 130 -14.35 -1.06 -3.28
N GLU A 131 -14.87 0.15 -3.04
CA GLU A 131 -16.26 0.36 -2.62
C GLU A 131 -16.99 1.32 -3.59
N PRO A 132 -18.02 0.88 -4.31
CA PRO A 132 -18.50 -0.51 -4.36
C PRO A 132 -17.44 -1.47 -4.94
N VAL A 133 -17.54 -2.75 -4.57
CA VAL A 133 -16.64 -3.79 -5.10
C VAL A 133 -16.66 -3.82 -6.62
N LYS A 134 -15.48 -3.98 -7.21
CA LYS A 134 -15.25 -4.15 -8.64
C LYS A 134 -14.59 -5.51 -8.86
N SER A 135 -15.06 -6.25 -9.86
CA SER A 135 -14.69 -7.67 -10.01
C SER A 135 -13.20 -7.94 -10.17
N TRP A 136 -12.45 -6.99 -10.74
CA TRP A 136 -11.04 -7.16 -11.09
C TRP A 136 -10.10 -6.26 -10.31
N VAL A 137 -10.61 -5.55 -9.28
CA VAL A 137 -9.86 -4.54 -8.54
C VAL A 137 -9.76 -4.88 -7.07
N PHE A 138 -8.54 -4.92 -6.59
CA PHE A 138 -8.15 -5.15 -5.20
C PHE A 138 -7.24 -4.01 -4.75
N LYS A 139 -6.99 -3.90 -3.45
CA LYS A 139 -5.97 -3.00 -2.93
C LYS A 139 -5.34 -3.50 -1.65
N THR A 140 -4.13 -3.07 -1.36
CA THR A 140 -3.35 -3.50 -0.21
C THR A 140 -3.31 -2.50 0.94
N PRO A 141 -3.34 -1.17 0.74
CA PRO A 141 -3.54 -0.25 1.86
C PRO A 141 -4.93 -0.41 2.48
N ALA A 142 -5.02 -0.31 3.82
CA ALA A 142 -6.33 -0.26 4.48
C ALA A 142 -7.14 0.96 3.99
N ASN A 143 -8.46 0.82 3.99
CA ASN A 143 -9.38 1.87 3.55
C ASN A 143 -9.24 3.16 4.37
N ASP A 144 -9.43 4.33 3.72
CA ASP A 144 -9.39 5.63 4.38
C ASP A 144 -10.39 5.74 5.53
N HIS A 145 -11.54 5.07 5.47
CA HIS A 145 -12.49 5.07 6.59
C HIS A 145 -11.90 4.40 7.84
N VAL A 146 -11.05 3.38 7.69
CA VAL A 146 -10.37 2.70 8.80
C VAL A 146 -9.37 3.65 9.48
N ALA A 147 -8.59 4.39 8.68
CA ALA A 147 -7.64 5.37 9.18
C ALA A 147 -8.36 6.56 9.85
N ALA A 148 -9.43 7.07 9.22
CA ALA A 148 -10.25 8.14 9.80
C ALA A 148 -10.90 7.70 11.11
N GLU A 149 -11.44 6.48 11.18
CA GLU A 149 -12.02 5.93 12.39
C GLU A 149 -10.98 5.79 13.51
N LYS A 150 -9.75 5.35 13.19
CA LYS A 150 -8.66 5.24 14.17
C LYS A 150 -8.32 6.60 14.78
N ILE A 151 -8.24 7.68 13.96
CA ILE A 151 -8.05 9.04 14.45
C ILE A 151 -9.20 9.47 15.36
N LEU A 152 -10.45 9.27 14.94
CA LEU A 152 -11.62 9.69 15.71
C LEU A 152 -11.77 8.94 17.04
N ILE A 153 -11.43 7.65 17.09
CA ILE A 153 -11.38 6.87 18.34
C ILE A 153 -10.34 7.50 19.29
N HIS A 154 -9.17 7.87 18.81
CA HIS A 154 -8.16 8.51 19.63
C HIS A 154 -8.58 9.92 20.08
N ALA A 155 -9.13 10.73 19.18
CA ALA A 155 -9.65 12.05 19.51
C ALA A 155 -10.75 12.00 20.59
N ALA A 156 -11.62 10.99 20.54
CA ALA A 156 -12.66 10.76 21.56
C ALA A 156 -12.07 10.45 22.94
N LYS A 157 -11.01 9.63 23.03
CA LYS A 157 -10.29 9.36 24.29
C LYS A 157 -9.74 10.64 24.90
N LEU A 158 -9.30 11.60 24.09
CA LEU A 158 -8.80 12.91 24.51
C LEU A 158 -9.91 13.95 24.70
N LYS A 159 -11.20 13.56 24.60
CA LYS A 159 -12.37 14.45 24.73
C LYS A 159 -12.42 15.59 23.71
N GLN A 160 -11.72 15.48 22.61
CA GLN A 160 -11.75 16.41 21.50
C GLN A 160 -13.06 16.26 20.75
N LYS A 161 -13.85 17.32 20.57
CA LYS A 161 -15.16 17.26 19.92
C LYS A 161 -15.28 18.17 18.69
N ASN A 162 -14.59 19.29 18.70
CA ASN A 162 -14.58 20.25 17.59
C ASN A 162 -13.35 20.02 16.74
N LEU A 163 -13.52 19.55 15.53
CA LEU A 163 -12.43 19.19 14.64
C LEU A 163 -12.33 20.18 13.50
N ALA A 164 -11.12 20.55 13.11
CA ALA A 164 -10.86 21.17 11.82
C ALA A 164 -10.23 20.13 10.90
N ILE A 165 -10.59 20.16 9.62
CA ILE A 165 -9.97 19.34 8.59
C ILE A 165 -9.31 20.23 7.54
N ILE A 166 -8.14 19.78 7.05
CA ILE A 166 -7.44 20.38 5.93
C ILE A 166 -6.97 19.27 4.98
N THR A 167 -7.44 19.27 3.74
CA THR A 167 -7.26 18.15 2.82
C THR A 167 -6.69 18.59 1.48
N VAL A 168 -5.85 17.75 0.86
CA VAL A 168 -5.40 18.01 -0.51
C VAL A 168 -6.53 17.84 -1.51
N SER A 169 -6.54 18.63 -2.59
CA SER A 169 -7.57 18.60 -3.65
C SER A 169 -7.30 17.53 -4.73
N ASP A 170 -6.93 16.33 -4.30
CA ASP A 170 -6.74 15.16 -5.16
C ASP A 170 -7.68 14.01 -4.79
N GLY A 171 -7.53 12.86 -5.43
CA GLY A 171 -8.37 11.69 -5.16
C GLY A 171 -8.21 11.14 -3.74
N PHE A 172 -7.01 11.20 -3.15
CA PHE A 172 -6.77 10.75 -1.79
C PHE A 172 -7.31 11.72 -0.75
N GLY A 173 -7.06 13.02 -0.94
CA GLY A 173 -7.62 14.06 -0.05
C GLY A 173 -9.14 14.09 -0.07
N SER A 174 -9.75 13.97 -1.24
CA SER A 174 -11.21 13.89 -1.40
C SER A 174 -11.80 12.67 -0.69
N SER A 175 -11.17 11.49 -0.83
CA SER A 175 -11.58 10.26 -0.14
C SER A 175 -11.55 10.44 1.38
N GLY A 176 -10.44 10.90 1.94
CA GLY A 176 -10.31 11.12 3.37
C GLY A 176 -11.29 12.17 3.92
N ARG A 177 -11.49 13.27 3.18
CA ARG A 177 -12.45 14.32 3.55
C ARG A 177 -13.88 13.79 3.64
N GLU A 178 -14.30 12.98 2.66
CA GLU A 178 -15.62 12.34 2.66
C GLU A 178 -15.77 11.42 3.89
N GLN A 179 -14.75 10.59 4.19
CA GLN A 179 -14.80 9.66 5.31
C GLN A 179 -14.78 10.38 6.68
N LEU A 180 -13.94 11.38 6.85
CA LEU A 180 -13.89 12.16 8.08
C LEU A 180 -15.24 12.85 8.36
N LYS A 181 -15.86 13.46 7.34
CA LYS A 181 -17.17 14.12 7.50
C LYS A 181 -18.27 13.12 7.82
N ALA A 182 -18.31 11.98 7.12
CA ALA A 182 -19.32 10.94 7.34
C ALA A 182 -19.21 10.31 8.74
N LEU A 183 -17.99 10.03 9.20
CA LEU A 183 -17.77 9.42 10.51
C LEU A 183 -17.89 10.42 11.67
N ALA A 184 -17.45 11.68 11.48
CA ALA A 184 -17.55 12.70 12.51
C ALA A 184 -18.99 12.89 12.98
N GLY A 185 -19.93 13.07 12.04
CA GLY A 185 -21.35 13.21 12.38
C GLY A 185 -21.92 12.01 13.13
N LYS A 186 -21.58 10.79 12.69
CA LYS A 186 -22.05 9.55 13.33
C LYS A 186 -21.48 9.34 14.74
N LYS A 187 -20.27 9.84 15.00
CA LYS A 187 -19.55 9.67 16.27
C LYS A 187 -19.67 10.88 17.22
N GLY A 188 -20.52 11.87 16.89
CA GLY A 188 -20.79 13.03 17.74
C GLY A 188 -19.67 14.10 17.74
N PHE A 189 -18.85 14.14 16.68
CA PHE A 189 -17.90 15.23 16.46
C PHE A 189 -18.52 16.33 15.59
N ARG A 190 -18.04 17.54 15.75
CA ARG A 190 -18.40 18.68 14.91
C ARG A 190 -17.20 19.16 14.10
N ILE A 191 -17.36 19.25 12.79
CA ILE A 191 -16.37 19.90 11.93
C ILE A 191 -16.61 21.40 11.98
N VAL A 192 -15.68 22.14 12.59
CA VAL A 192 -15.77 23.60 12.76
C VAL A 192 -15.03 24.39 11.69
N SER A 193 -14.13 23.73 10.95
CA SER A 193 -13.45 24.28 9.78
C SER A 193 -13.16 23.16 8.79
N ASP A 194 -13.31 23.42 7.50
CA ASP A 194 -13.16 22.46 6.40
C ASP A 194 -12.43 23.16 5.26
N GLU A 195 -11.09 23.06 5.25
CA GLU A 195 -10.22 23.74 4.31
C GLU A 195 -9.59 22.76 3.33
N VAL A 196 -9.26 23.28 2.14
CA VAL A 196 -8.63 22.51 1.05
C VAL A 196 -7.38 23.24 0.57
N TYR A 197 -6.35 22.49 0.19
CA TYR A 197 -5.14 23.01 -0.45
C TYR A 197 -4.84 22.25 -1.75
N GLY A 198 -4.16 22.91 -2.66
CA GLY A 198 -3.72 22.32 -3.93
C GLY A 198 -2.49 21.43 -3.76
N PRO A 199 -2.31 20.38 -4.60
CA PRO A 199 -1.16 19.48 -4.52
C PRO A 199 0.19 20.18 -4.79
N LYS A 200 0.17 21.38 -5.36
CA LYS A 200 1.36 22.21 -5.65
C LYS A 200 1.49 23.42 -4.74
N ASP A 201 0.61 23.59 -3.77
CA ASP A 201 0.67 24.72 -2.85
C ASP A 201 1.92 24.59 -1.96
N THR A 202 2.61 25.71 -1.79
CA THR A 202 3.84 25.81 -1.00
C THR A 202 3.64 26.57 0.30
N ASP A 203 2.43 27.12 0.53
CA ASP A 203 2.05 27.81 1.74
C ASP A 203 0.55 27.63 2.02
N MET A 204 0.20 27.19 3.23
CA MET A 204 -1.18 27.02 3.70
C MET A 204 -1.53 27.93 4.89
N THR A 205 -0.79 29.02 5.05
CA THR A 205 -0.98 29.99 6.14
C THR A 205 -2.41 30.56 6.16
N ALA A 206 -2.98 30.84 4.98
CA ALA A 206 -4.35 31.37 4.88
C ALA A 206 -5.39 30.38 5.42
N GLN A 207 -5.32 29.10 5.02
CA GLN A 207 -6.22 28.06 5.49
C GLN A 207 -6.04 27.82 7.00
N LEU A 208 -4.79 27.77 7.48
CA LEU A 208 -4.48 27.55 8.89
C LEU A 208 -4.92 28.74 9.78
N THR A 209 -4.91 29.95 9.27
CA THR A 209 -5.44 31.13 9.96
C THR A 209 -6.94 31.03 10.18
N LYS A 210 -7.69 30.58 9.17
CA LYS A 210 -9.14 30.32 9.29
C LYS A 210 -9.41 29.19 10.29
N ILE A 211 -8.64 28.10 10.21
CA ILE A 211 -8.71 27.00 11.16
C ILE A 211 -8.50 27.50 12.60
N LYS A 212 -7.45 28.30 12.82
CA LYS A 212 -7.14 28.86 14.14
C LYS A 212 -8.30 29.71 14.69
N ALA A 213 -8.95 30.51 13.83
CA ALA A 213 -10.11 31.34 14.21
C ALA A 213 -11.32 30.48 14.63
N GLY A 214 -11.48 29.27 14.08
CA GLY A 214 -12.53 28.31 14.44
C GLY A 214 -12.33 27.63 15.81
N LYS A 215 -11.19 27.83 16.48
CA LYS A 215 -10.83 27.27 17.79
C LYS A 215 -11.12 25.75 17.89
N PRO A 216 -10.60 24.92 17.00
CA PRO A 216 -10.82 23.47 17.07
C PRO A 216 -10.05 22.84 18.24
N ASP A 217 -10.57 21.71 18.75
CA ASP A 217 -9.87 20.86 19.73
C ASP A 217 -8.74 20.05 19.09
N ALA A 218 -8.86 19.77 17.79
CA ALA A 218 -7.85 19.09 16.99
C ALA A 218 -7.93 19.49 15.50
N ILE A 219 -6.78 19.42 14.81
CA ILE A 219 -6.66 19.62 13.36
C ILE A 219 -6.31 18.26 12.74
N ILE A 220 -6.99 17.88 11.67
CA ILE A 220 -6.71 16.66 10.91
C ILE A 220 -6.31 17.06 9.49
N CYS A 221 -5.05 16.78 9.13
CA CYS A 221 -4.53 16.97 7.79
C CYS A 221 -4.62 15.66 7.01
N TRP A 222 -5.22 15.71 5.81
CA TRP A 222 -5.30 14.52 4.94
C TRP A 222 -4.66 14.81 3.59
N GLY A 223 -3.55 14.15 3.35
CA GLY A 223 -2.76 14.32 2.14
C GLY A 223 -1.50 13.47 2.17
N THR A 224 -0.71 13.60 1.12
CA THR A 224 0.62 13.00 0.99
C THR A 224 1.67 14.12 0.83
N ASN A 225 2.94 13.79 1.06
CA ASN A 225 4.04 14.76 0.91
C ASN A 225 4.05 15.40 -0.50
N PRO A 226 4.49 16.67 -0.61
CA PRO A 226 5.09 17.53 0.43
C PRO A 226 4.07 18.34 1.25
N GLY A 227 2.80 18.44 0.85
CA GLY A 227 1.81 19.33 1.47
C GLY A 227 1.70 19.21 2.99
N PRO A 228 1.49 18.02 3.58
CA PRO A 228 1.43 17.84 5.03
C PRO A 228 2.69 18.29 5.77
N ALA A 229 3.87 18.11 5.18
CA ALA A 229 5.12 18.59 5.78
C ALA A 229 5.18 20.14 5.79
N ILE A 230 4.64 20.79 4.75
CA ILE A 230 4.51 22.24 4.69
C ILE A 230 3.50 22.71 5.75
N ILE A 231 2.35 22.03 5.86
CA ILE A 231 1.34 22.32 6.89
C ILE A 231 1.94 22.21 8.29
N ALA A 232 2.74 21.19 8.58
CA ALA A 232 3.42 21.04 9.88
C ALA A 232 4.31 22.26 10.18
N ARG A 233 5.11 22.73 9.20
CA ARG A 233 5.94 23.93 9.34
C ARG A 233 5.10 25.20 9.54
N ASN A 234 4.02 25.38 8.75
CA ASN A 234 3.15 26.55 8.88
C ASN A 234 2.40 26.56 10.22
N VAL A 235 1.95 25.41 10.75
CA VAL A 235 1.37 25.29 12.10
C VAL A 235 2.34 25.78 13.17
N LYS A 236 3.60 25.35 13.08
CA LYS A 236 4.68 25.79 13.99
C LYS A 236 4.94 27.30 13.87
N GLN A 237 5.08 27.80 12.65
CA GLN A 237 5.32 29.21 12.35
C GLN A 237 4.21 30.13 12.88
N LEU A 238 2.94 29.72 12.75
CA LEU A 238 1.77 30.45 13.24
C LEU A 238 1.55 30.31 14.76
N GLY A 239 2.39 29.55 15.45
CA GLY A 239 2.27 29.30 16.88
C GLY A 239 0.96 28.60 17.25
N ILE A 240 0.39 27.78 16.35
CA ILE A 240 -0.82 27.00 16.62
C ILE A 240 -0.45 25.85 17.57
N LYS A 241 -1.13 25.80 18.72
CA LYS A 241 -0.91 24.80 19.77
C LYS A 241 -1.94 23.64 19.73
N THR A 242 -2.95 23.75 18.88
CA THR A 242 -3.95 22.71 18.68
C THR A 242 -3.30 21.43 18.21
N PRO A 243 -3.60 20.26 18.81
CA PRO A 243 -3.07 18.96 18.36
C PRO A 243 -3.30 18.72 16.88
N LEU A 244 -2.25 18.26 16.19
CA LEU A 244 -2.25 17.99 14.76
C LEU A 244 -2.20 16.49 14.52
N TYR A 245 -3.20 16.00 13.82
CA TYR A 245 -3.21 14.63 13.26
C TYR A 245 -2.90 14.68 11.77
N MET A 246 -2.15 13.70 11.31
CA MET A 246 -1.94 13.45 9.88
C MET A 246 -2.65 12.18 9.46
N SER A 247 -2.95 12.05 8.17
CA SER A 247 -3.38 10.79 7.59
C SER A 247 -2.23 9.77 7.55
N HIS A 248 -2.55 8.50 7.36
CA HIS A 248 -1.58 7.43 7.12
C HIS A 248 -0.74 7.64 5.84
N GLY A 249 -1.14 8.56 4.96
CA GLY A 249 -0.43 8.90 3.72
C GLY A 249 0.94 9.56 3.92
N VAL A 250 1.36 9.83 5.16
CA VAL A 250 2.68 10.36 5.50
C VAL A 250 3.49 9.45 6.44
N ALA A 251 3.05 8.20 6.65
CA ALA A 251 3.66 7.26 7.57
C ALA A 251 5.04 6.76 7.08
N SER A 252 6.01 7.65 6.97
CA SER A 252 7.41 7.35 6.61
C SER A 252 8.36 8.38 7.21
N LYS A 253 9.63 8.01 7.40
CA LYS A 253 10.69 8.94 7.85
C LYS A 253 10.83 10.16 6.96
N LYS A 254 10.50 10.02 5.67
CA LYS A 254 10.55 11.12 4.71
C LYS A 254 9.65 12.30 5.11
N PHE A 255 8.52 12.05 5.75
CA PHE A 255 7.67 13.11 6.30
C PHE A 255 8.41 13.90 7.40
N ILE A 256 9.05 13.19 8.33
CA ILE A 256 9.79 13.82 9.44
C ILE A 256 10.95 14.66 8.92
N GLU A 257 11.69 14.16 7.93
CA GLU A 257 12.76 14.90 7.26
C GLU A 257 12.24 16.18 6.58
N LEU A 258 11.15 16.06 5.82
CA LEU A 258 10.59 17.20 5.08
C LEU A 258 9.94 18.25 6.00
N ALA A 259 9.30 17.83 7.07
CA ALA A 259 8.73 18.74 8.06
C ALA A 259 9.81 19.41 8.93
N GLY A 260 10.91 18.68 9.15
CA GLY A 260 11.90 19.01 10.18
C GLY A 260 11.47 18.50 11.55
N ALA A 261 12.40 17.98 12.34
CA ALA A 261 12.12 17.32 13.62
C ALA A 261 11.29 18.18 14.57
N ASP A 262 11.58 19.50 14.62
CA ASP A 262 10.90 20.43 15.50
C ASP A 262 9.44 20.73 15.11
N ALA A 263 9.13 20.79 13.81
CA ALA A 263 7.77 20.97 13.33
C ALA A 263 6.97 19.65 13.30
N ALA A 264 7.65 18.51 13.23
CA ALA A 264 7.04 17.21 13.29
C ALA A 264 6.74 16.72 14.71
N GLU A 265 7.40 17.31 15.73
CA GLU A 265 7.28 16.86 17.13
C GLU A 265 5.83 16.89 17.63
N GLY A 266 5.37 15.80 18.23
CA GLY A 266 4.03 15.66 18.78
C GLY A 266 2.93 15.37 17.77
N ILE A 267 3.20 15.36 16.46
CA ILE A 267 2.22 15.01 15.43
C ILE A 267 1.82 13.55 15.57
N MET A 268 0.51 13.28 15.50
CA MET A 268 -0.08 11.95 15.63
C MET A 268 -0.66 11.48 14.30
N LEU A 269 -0.61 10.16 14.04
CA LEU A 269 -1.22 9.56 12.85
C LEU A 269 -1.49 8.07 13.04
N PRO A 270 -2.48 7.50 12.32
CA PRO A 270 -2.58 6.06 12.17
C PRO A 270 -1.45 5.58 11.24
N ALA A 271 -0.71 4.57 11.65
CA ALA A 271 0.36 4.00 10.87
C ALA A 271 0.35 2.47 10.93
N GLY A 272 0.79 1.83 9.85
CA GLY A 272 1.01 0.39 9.84
C GLY A 272 2.10 -0.03 10.83
N LYS A 273 2.02 -1.24 11.34
CA LYS A 273 2.93 -1.76 12.38
C LYS A 273 4.40 -1.77 11.96
N LEU A 274 4.70 -1.65 10.67
CA LEU A 274 6.08 -1.55 10.20
C LEU A 274 6.80 -0.32 10.78
N THR A 275 6.10 0.77 11.07
CA THR A 275 6.72 1.97 11.67
C THR A 275 7.22 1.76 13.10
N ILE A 276 6.70 0.74 13.79
CA ILE A 276 6.95 0.46 15.21
C ILE A 276 7.28 -1.02 15.45
N PHE A 277 7.78 -1.75 14.44
CA PHE A 277 7.96 -3.20 14.52
C PHE A 277 8.91 -3.65 15.66
N ASP A 278 9.85 -2.80 16.04
CA ASP A 278 10.77 -3.00 17.15
C ASP A 278 10.08 -2.91 18.54
N LYS A 279 8.92 -2.25 18.60
CA LYS A 279 8.13 -2.04 19.82
C LYS A 279 6.95 -3.02 19.96
N LEU A 280 6.76 -3.90 18.97
CA LEU A 280 5.71 -4.91 19.00
C LEU A 280 6.02 -6.02 20.01
N GLN A 281 4.96 -6.59 20.57
CA GLN A 281 5.09 -7.78 21.41
C GLN A 281 5.62 -8.96 20.59
N LYS A 282 6.38 -9.84 21.22
CA LYS A 282 7.00 -11.00 20.54
C LYS A 282 5.98 -11.96 19.92
N ASN A 283 4.78 -12.02 20.47
CA ASN A 283 3.67 -12.86 20.00
C ASN A 283 2.78 -12.17 18.95
N ASP A 284 3.06 -10.92 18.55
CA ASP A 284 2.35 -10.29 17.45
C ASP A 284 2.60 -11.09 16.15
N PRO A 285 1.52 -11.50 15.44
CA PRO A 285 1.65 -12.36 14.26
C PRO A 285 2.48 -11.73 13.13
N GLN A 286 2.59 -10.42 13.08
CA GLN A 286 3.37 -9.70 12.07
C GLN A 286 4.84 -9.48 12.49
N ALA A 287 5.17 -9.55 13.77
CA ALA A 287 6.46 -9.09 14.31
C ALA A 287 7.70 -9.69 13.62
N LYS A 288 7.67 -10.99 13.28
CA LYS A 288 8.79 -11.63 12.57
C LYS A 288 8.86 -11.15 11.12
N LEU A 289 7.73 -11.14 10.43
CA LEU A 289 7.63 -10.76 9.02
C LEU A 289 8.11 -9.32 8.79
N LEU A 290 7.69 -8.41 9.65
CA LEU A 290 8.07 -6.99 9.58
C LEU A 290 9.58 -6.80 9.76
N ARG A 291 10.19 -7.48 10.74
CA ARG A 291 11.64 -7.46 10.92
C ARG A 291 12.41 -8.04 9.74
N ASP A 292 11.97 -9.20 9.25
CA ASP A 292 12.62 -9.87 8.12
C ASP A 292 12.58 -8.99 6.87
N TYR A 293 11.45 -8.33 6.62
CA TYR A 293 11.28 -7.40 5.50
C TYR A 293 12.19 -6.17 5.65
N ASP A 294 12.19 -5.49 6.80
CA ASP A 294 13.07 -4.33 7.02
C ASP A 294 14.55 -4.71 6.85
N GLN A 295 14.98 -5.84 7.42
CA GLN A 295 16.35 -6.32 7.27
C GLN A 295 16.72 -6.63 5.83
N ALA A 296 15.82 -7.27 5.06
CA ALA A 296 16.05 -7.57 3.66
C ALA A 296 16.14 -6.29 2.83
N TYR A 297 15.24 -5.33 3.09
CA TYR A 297 15.23 -4.05 2.40
C TYR A 297 16.49 -3.23 2.70
N ARG A 298 16.92 -3.15 3.97
CA ARG A 298 18.18 -2.48 4.35
C ARG A 298 19.40 -3.11 3.69
N ARG A 299 19.46 -4.44 3.58
CA ARG A 299 20.56 -5.11 2.86
C ARG A 299 20.59 -4.77 1.37
N GLY A 300 19.42 -4.61 0.76
CA GLY A 300 19.32 -4.31 -0.68
C GLY A 300 19.55 -2.85 -1.03
N TYR A 301 19.09 -1.94 -0.17
CA TYR A 301 18.96 -0.51 -0.52
C TYR A 301 19.62 0.45 0.48
N GLY A 302 20.17 -0.03 1.59
CA GLY A 302 20.90 0.79 2.56
C GLY A 302 20.02 1.68 3.46
N VAL A 303 18.71 1.64 3.31
CA VAL A 303 17.73 2.43 4.09
C VAL A 303 16.65 1.53 4.67
N GLU A 304 15.90 2.03 5.65
CA GLU A 304 14.79 1.29 6.25
C GLU A 304 13.62 1.07 5.27
N ALA A 305 12.88 -0.01 5.50
CA ALA A 305 11.68 -0.29 4.73
C ALA A 305 10.59 0.75 5.02
N SER A 306 9.86 1.12 3.97
CA SER A 306 8.71 2.02 4.06
C SER A 306 7.39 1.24 4.06
N THR A 307 6.37 1.76 4.75
CA THR A 307 5.01 1.21 4.68
C THR A 307 4.49 1.18 3.24
N PHE A 308 4.91 2.11 2.40
CA PHE A 308 4.53 2.15 0.99
C PHE A 308 5.13 0.97 0.21
N GLY A 309 6.41 0.65 0.41
CA GLY A 309 6.99 -0.59 -0.10
C GLY A 309 6.27 -1.83 0.41
N GLY A 310 5.77 -1.78 1.64
CA GLY A 310 4.93 -2.83 2.24
C GLY A 310 3.68 -3.14 1.42
N TYR A 311 3.07 -2.16 0.76
CA TYR A 311 1.89 -2.39 -0.09
C TYR A 311 2.21 -3.25 -1.32
N ALA A 312 3.37 -3.05 -1.93
CA ALA A 312 3.84 -3.90 -3.02
C ALA A 312 4.23 -5.31 -2.51
N TYR A 313 4.78 -5.41 -1.29
CA TYR A 313 5.01 -6.70 -0.62
C TYR A 313 3.71 -7.49 -0.49
N ASP A 314 2.67 -6.86 0.04
CA ASP A 314 1.36 -7.45 0.25
C ASP A 314 0.74 -7.92 -1.06
N ALA A 315 0.82 -7.10 -2.11
CA ALA A 315 0.36 -7.45 -3.44
C ALA A 315 1.09 -8.70 -3.98
N PHE A 316 2.42 -8.76 -3.82
CA PHE A 316 3.21 -9.93 -4.23
C PHE A 316 2.83 -11.18 -3.45
N LEU A 317 2.57 -11.06 -2.15
CA LEU A 317 2.16 -12.19 -1.32
C LEU A 317 0.76 -12.71 -1.70
N LEU A 318 -0.18 -11.82 -1.98
CA LEU A 318 -1.51 -12.17 -2.49
C LEU A 318 -1.41 -12.90 -3.83
N ILE A 319 -0.63 -12.38 -4.78
CA ILE A 319 -0.35 -13.03 -6.08
C ILE A 319 0.29 -14.41 -5.87
N SER A 320 1.31 -14.49 -5.03
CA SER A 320 2.03 -15.74 -4.75
C SER A 320 1.12 -16.81 -4.13
N SER A 321 0.19 -16.41 -3.27
CA SER A 321 -0.84 -17.30 -2.73
C SER A 321 -1.81 -17.79 -3.81
N ALA A 322 -2.24 -16.88 -4.69
CA ALA A 322 -3.17 -17.17 -5.78
C ALA A 322 -2.56 -18.10 -6.85
N LEU A 323 -1.25 -17.96 -7.13
CA LEU A 323 -0.52 -18.77 -8.13
C LEU A 323 -0.55 -20.26 -7.84
N LYS A 324 -0.80 -20.68 -6.61
CA LYS A 324 -1.02 -22.09 -6.25
C LYS A 324 -2.25 -22.68 -6.93
N ARG A 325 -3.17 -21.84 -7.44
CA ARG A 325 -4.40 -22.22 -8.14
C ARG A 325 -4.28 -22.11 -9.66
N GLY A 326 -3.30 -21.36 -10.15
CA GLY A 326 -3.04 -21.14 -11.57
C GLY A 326 -2.52 -19.75 -11.87
N ALA A 327 -2.11 -19.51 -13.11
CA ALA A 327 -1.44 -18.26 -13.53
C ALA A 327 -2.26 -17.42 -14.52
N SER A 328 -3.44 -17.89 -14.96
CA SER A 328 -4.30 -17.06 -15.80
C SER A 328 -4.90 -15.90 -14.99
N PRO A 329 -5.26 -14.77 -15.64
CA PRO A 329 -5.87 -13.63 -14.95
C PRO A 329 -7.08 -14.02 -14.09
N VAL A 330 -7.95 -14.91 -14.59
CA VAL A 330 -9.13 -15.40 -13.86
C VAL A 330 -8.73 -16.19 -12.61
N GLN A 331 -7.78 -17.12 -12.73
CA GLN A 331 -7.31 -17.92 -11.61
C GLN A 331 -6.61 -17.06 -10.53
N LEU A 332 -5.86 -16.05 -10.95
CA LEU A 332 -5.24 -15.09 -10.03
C LEU A 332 -6.30 -14.24 -9.31
N ARG A 333 -7.26 -13.68 -10.04
CA ARG A 333 -8.38 -12.94 -9.47
C ARG A 333 -9.13 -13.75 -8.41
N ASP A 334 -9.54 -14.97 -8.76
CA ASP A 334 -10.28 -15.86 -7.87
C ASP A 334 -9.42 -16.28 -6.67
N GLY A 335 -8.13 -16.52 -6.89
CA GLY A 335 -7.19 -16.86 -5.83
C GLY A 335 -6.96 -15.72 -4.83
N ILE A 336 -6.89 -14.47 -5.30
CA ILE A 336 -6.76 -13.28 -4.46
C ILE A 336 -8.03 -13.08 -3.63
N GLU A 337 -9.21 -13.16 -4.25
CA GLU A 337 -10.51 -13.01 -3.59
C GLU A 337 -10.73 -14.06 -2.48
N GLN A 338 -10.07 -15.21 -2.58
CA GLN A 338 -10.15 -16.29 -1.59
C GLN A 338 -9.06 -16.22 -0.50
N ALA A 339 -8.21 -15.21 -0.48
CA ALA A 339 -7.20 -15.07 0.58
C ALA A 339 -7.86 -14.95 1.97
N LYS A 340 -7.50 -15.84 2.89
CA LYS A 340 -8.04 -15.88 4.26
C LYS A 340 -6.91 -15.87 5.27
N ARG A 341 -6.99 -14.95 6.24
CA ARG A 341 -6.04 -14.79 7.34
C ARG A 341 -4.58 -14.76 6.87
N LEU A 342 -4.33 -14.13 5.71
CA LEU A 342 -2.98 -13.98 5.15
C LEU A 342 -2.26 -12.88 5.92
N VAL A 343 -1.32 -13.27 6.77
CA VAL A 343 -0.47 -12.33 7.52
C VAL A 343 0.52 -11.68 6.57
N SER A 344 0.51 -10.35 6.51
CA SER A 344 1.37 -9.57 5.63
C SER A 344 1.83 -8.27 6.28
N ILE A 345 2.45 -7.36 5.53
CA ILE A 345 3.04 -6.12 6.09
C ILE A 345 1.96 -5.16 6.60
N SER A 346 0.90 -4.93 5.82
CA SER A 346 -0.15 -3.97 6.18
C SER A 346 -1.18 -4.53 7.18
N GLY A 347 -1.18 -5.84 7.42
CA GLY A 347 -2.14 -6.47 8.34
C GLY A 347 -2.38 -7.94 8.03
N ILE A 348 -3.55 -8.42 8.42
CA ILE A 348 -4.00 -9.80 8.18
C ILE A 348 -5.15 -9.75 7.17
N PHE A 349 -4.86 -10.06 5.92
CA PHE A 349 -5.84 -9.98 4.85
C PHE A 349 -6.88 -11.10 4.93
N THR A 350 -8.14 -10.73 4.84
CA THR A 350 -9.28 -11.65 4.69
C THR A 350 -10.19 -11.13 3.59
N MET A 351 -9.83 -11.45 2.35
CA MET A 351 -10.58 -11.06 1.16
C MET A 351 -11.88 -11.86 1.01
N SER A 352 -12.85 -11.30 0.28
CA SER A 352 -14.09 -11.98 -0.09
C SER A 352 -14.71 -11.34 -1.34
N PRO A 353 -15.72 -11.95 -1.97
CA PRO A 353 -16.48 -11.31 -3.06
C PRO A 353 -17.16 -9.99 -2.68
N ALA A 354 -17.34 -9.72 -1.39
CA ALA A 354 -17.92 -8.48 -0.86
C ALA A 354 -16.87 -7.50 -0.33
N ASP A 355 -15.60 -7.92 -0.22
CA ASP A 355 -14.52 -7.10 0.33
C ASP A 355 -13.19 -7.41 -0.36
N HIS A 356 -12.77 -6.52 -1.25
CA HIS A 356 -11.51 -6.59 -2.00
C HIS A 356 -10.38 -5.77 -1.36
N ASN A 357 -10.53 -5.38 -0.09
CA ASN A 357 -9.46 -4.82 0.74
C ASN A 357 -9.04 -5.78 1.86
N GLY A 358 -10.02 -6.38 2.56
CA GLY A 358 -9.79 -7.43 3.54
C GLY A 358 -9.03 -7.03 4.79
N LEU A 359 -8.91 -5.74 5.11
CA LEU A 359 -8.24 -5.18 6.28
C LEU A 359 -9.22 -4.44 7.19
N ASP A 360 -8.98 -4.49 8.50
CA ASP A 360 -9.78 -3.86 9.53
C ASP A 360 -8.96 -2.86 10.38
N LEU A 361 -9.53 -2.40 11.50
CA LEU A 361 -8.90 -1.44 12.42
C LEU A 361 -7.54 -1.92 12.99
N SER A 362 -7.26 -3.22 13.00
CA SER A 362 -6.00 -3.77 13.47
C SER A 362 -4.83 -3.52 12.51
N ALA A 363 -5.11 -3.07 11.29
CA ALA A 363 -4.10 -2.67 10.32
C ALA A 363 -3.32 -1.42 10.74
N PHE A 364 -3.88 -0.60 11.63
CA PHE A 364 -3.25 0.62 12.10
C PHE A 364 -3.06 0.64 13.61
N GLU A 365 -1.93 1.18 14.03
CA GLU A 365 -1.72 1.70 15.37
C GLU A 365 -1.67 3.23 15.34
N MET A 366 -2.07 3.86 16.46
CA MET A 366 -1.83 5.30 16.61
C MET A 366 -0.40 5.51 17.04
N VAL A 367 0.32 6.31 16.26
CA VAL A 367 1.70 6.69 16.58
C VAL A 367 1.80 8.20 16.76
N ARG A 368 2.81 8.62 17.53
CA ARG A 368 3.22 10.00 17.70
C ARG A 368 4.66 10.13 17.24
N ILE A 369 5.00 11.28 16.67
CA ILE A 369 6.39 11.62 16.40
C ILE A 369 6.99 12.21 17.67
N ALA A 370 8.07 11.61 18.15
CA ALA A 370 8.81 12.06 19.31
C ALA A 370 10.32 11.94 19.06
N LYS A 371 11.05 13.03 19.24
CA LYS A 371 12.51 13.09 19.02
C LYS A 371 12.94 12.59 17.64
N GLY A 372 12.13 12.89 16.61
CA GLY A 372 12.40 12.50 15.23
C GLY A 372 12.14 11.01 14.90
N ASP A 373 11.45 10.29 15.79
CA ASP A 373 11.10 8.87 15.61
C ASP A 373 9.63 8.60 15.97
N TRP A 374 9.17 7.38 15.69
CA TRP A 374 7.82 6.93 15.96
C TRP A 374 7.70 6.39 17.39
N GLU A 375 6.65 6.79 18.09
CA GLU A 375 6.27 6.29 19.40
C GLU A 375 4.84 5.78 19.36
N LEU A 376 4.61 4.58 19.92
CA LEU A 376 3.26 4.02 20.05
C LEU A 376 2.44 4.83 21.05
N VAL A 377 1.26 5.31 20.65
CA VAL A 377 0.32 5.96 21.54
C VAL A 377 -0.60 4.90 22.16
N LYS A 378 -0.65 4.86 23.51
CA LYS A 378 -1.44 3.90 24.29
C LYS A 378 -2.89 4.39 24.51
#